data_96b3aa5e58770a338b834e7c9c48af3d
#
_entry.id   96b3aa5e58770a338b834e7c9c48af3d
#
_cell.length_a   1.000
_cell.length_b   1.000
_cell.length_c   1.000
_cell.angle_alpha   90.00
_cell.angle_beta   90.00
_cell.angle_gamma   90.00
#
_symmetry.space_group_name_H-M   'P 1'
#
loop_
_entity.id
_entity.type
_entity.pdbx_description
1 polymer ?
#
loop_
_entity_poly.entity_id
_entity_poly.type
_entity_poly.pdbx_seq_one_letter_code
_entity_poly.pdbx_strand_id
1 'polypeptide(L)'
;MPIFRSRVQGELLAAVLLTGDAEFSLTELAQRIGAALSTVHREATRLEAAGVLTSRRVGNVRFVRANQNSPAYAPLRDLVERYFGVPVVIAEEFGELDGIDELSIFGSWAARANGLAGPEPNDIDVLVIGQPDRDATYESALRVERRVGKPVNVTVRTPEAWARKADGFLQHIAASNLIPIISTSEDGGISG
;
A
#
# COMPACT_ATOMS: atom_id res chain seq x y z
N MET A 1 -6.84 -20.56 -2.98
CA MET A 1 -7.49 -20.45 -1.64
C MET A 1 -7.04 -19.15 -1.02
N PRO A 2 -7.93 -18.34 -0.46
CA PRO A 2 -7.48 -17.14 0.26
C PRO A 2 -6.73 -17.57 1.52
N ILE A 3 -5.51 -17.06 1.68
CA ILE A 3 -4.66 -17.30 2.87
C ILE A 3 -5.32 -16.73 4.12
N PHE A 4 -6.03 -15.62 3.96
CA PHE A 4 -6.81 -15.00 5.02
C PHE A 4 -8.28 -15.42 4.91
N ARG A 5 -8.93 -15.53 6.06
CA ARG A 5 -10.32 -15.94 6.17
C ARG A 5 -11.30 -15.02 5.45
N SER A 6 -10.95 -13.72 5.38
CA SER A 6 -11.70 -12.70 4.65
C SER A 6 -10.78 -11.55 4.26
N ARG A 7 -11.19 -10.74 3.25
CA ARG A 7 -10.48 -9.52 2.88
C ARG A 7 -10.39 -8.55 4.07
N VAL A 8 -11.47 -8.40 4.84
CA VAL A 8 -11.50 -7.54 6.04
C VAL A 8 -10.45 -7.95 7.07
N GLN A 9 -10.22 -9.26 7.28
CA GLN A 9 -9.16 -9.73 8.17
C GLN A 9 -7.78 -9.35 7.66
N GLY A 10 -7.51 -9.53 6.36
CA GLY A 10 -6.24 -9.16 5.74
C GLY A 10 -5.98 -7.67 5.80
N GLU A 11 -6.97 -6.84 5.48
CA GLU A 11 -6.87 -5.38 5.54
C GLU A 11 -6.71 -4.86 6.98
N LEU A 12 -7.38 -5.46 7.95
CA LEU A 12 -7.20 -5.12 9.37
C LEU A 12 -5.77 -5.46 9.83
N LEU A 13 -5.26 -6.62 9.46
CA LEU A 13 -3.88 -7.01 9.74
C LEU A 13 -2.89 -6.06 9.07
N ALA A 14 -3.12 -5.68 7.81
CA ALA A 14 -2.29 -4.72 7.10
C ALA A 14 -2.28 -3.35 7.80
N ALA A 15 -3.46 -2.83 8.15
CA ALA A 15 -3.60 -1.56 8.84
C ALA A 15 -2.83 -1.50 10.16
N VAL A 16 -2.68 -2.63 10.86
CA VAL A 16 -2.04 -2.66 12.17
C VAL A 16 -0.59 -3.15 12.12
N LEU A 17 -0.28 -4.18 11.32
CA LEU A 17 1.07 -4.76 11.28
C LEU A 17 2.05 -3.95 10.43
N LEU A 18 1.58 -3.23 9.41
CA LEU A 18 2.45 -2.47 8.48
C LEU A 18 2.68 -1.02 8.92
N THR A 19 2.07 -0.58 10.04
CA THR A 19 2.18 0.79 10.55
C THR A 19 3.05 0.93 11.80
N GLY A 20 3.92 -0.04 12.07
CA GLY A 20 4.86 -0.01 13.20
C GLY A 20 4.15 -0.04 14.56
N ASP A 21 4.47 0.94 15.42
CA ASP A 21 3.91 1.04 16.79
C ASP A 21 2.58 1.78 16.89
N ALA A 22 1.95 2.09 15.75
CA ALA A 22 0.70 2.86 15.75
C ALA A 22 -0.43 2.11 16.48
N GLU A 23 -1.20 2.86 17.27
CA GLU A 23 -2.44 2.38 17.88
C GLU A 23 -3.64 2.97 17.16
N PHE A 24 -4.68 2.16 16.99
CA PHE A 24 -5.92 2.58 16.34
C PHE A 24 -7.12 2.24 17.22
N SER A 25 -8.08 3.13 17.27
CA SER A 25 -9.42 2.77 17.75
C SER A 25 -10.10 1.84 16.75
N LEU A 26 -11.04 1.02 17.20
CA LEU A 26 -11.79 0.14 16.30
C LEU A 26 -12.64 0.94 15.28
N THR A 27 -13.05 2.15 15.63
CA THR A 27 -13.79 3.05 14.72
C THR A 27 -12.90 3.56 13.60
N GLU A 28 -11.67 4.02 13.92
CA GLU A 28 -10.68 4.42 12.90
C GLU A 28 -10.34 3.27 11.95
N LEU A 29 -10.14 2.06 12.48
CA LEU A 29 -9.91 0.88 11.65
C LEU A 29 -11.10 0.58 10.74
N ALA A 30 -12.32 0.65 11.27
CA ALA A 30 -13.53 0.41 10.48
C ALA A 30 -13.68 1.41 9.31
N GLN A 31 -13.39 2.69 9.57
CA GLN A 31 -13.37 3.73 8.53
C GLN A 31 -12.27 3.49 7.51
N ARG A 32 -11.05 3.20 7.98
CA ARG A 32 -9.88 2.99 7.13
C ARG A 32 -10.04 1.84 6.14
N ILE A 33 -10.58 0.70 6.62
CA ILE A 33 -10.75 -0.50 5.77
C ILE A 33 -12.14 -0.62 5.13
N GLY A 34 -13.02 0.39 5.33
CA GLY A 34 -14.36 0.40 4.74
C GLY A 34 -15.26 -0.74 5.24
N ALA A 35 -15.10 -1.19 6.49
CA ALA A 35 -15.84 -2.33 7.04
C ALA A 35 -16.78 -1.92 8.18
N ALA A 36 -17.82 -2.73 8.42
CA ALA A 36 -18.72 -2.52 9.56
C ALA A 36 -17.95 -2.65 10.89
N LEU A 37 -18.17 -1.73 11.82
CA LEU A 37 -17.53 -1.71 13.14
C LEU A 37 -17.71 -3.04 13.91
N SER A 38 -18.88 -3.67 13.80
CA SER A 38 -19.14 -4.98 14.42
C SER A 38 -18.24 -6.09 13.87
N THR A 39 -17.93 -6.05 12.58
CA THR A 39 -17.01 -7.00 11.95
C THR A 39 -15.58 -6.76 12.42
N VAL A 40 -15.13 -5.50 12.44
CA VAL A 40 -13.80 -5.13 12.96
C VAL A 40 -13.65 -5.53 14.41
N HIS A 41 -14.66 -5.28 15.25
CA HIS A 41 -14.66 -5.68 16.66
C HIS A 41 -14.47 -7.19 16.83
N ARG A 42 -15.20 -7.99 16.06
CA ARG A 42 -15.12 -9.46 16.11
C ARG A 42 -13.75 -9.98 15.66
N GLU A 43 -13.22 -9.46 14.56
CA GLU A 43 -11.90 -9.86 14.05
C GLU A 43 -10.77 -9.40 15.01
N ALA A 44 -10.80 -8.16 15.50
CA ALA A 44 -9.83 -7.67 16.49
C ALA A 44 -9.82 -8.52 17.76
N THR A 45 -10.99 -8.92 18.26
CA THR A 45 -11.10 -9.80 19.45
C THR A 45 -10.48 -11.18 19.19
N ARG A 46 -10.65 -11.73 18.00
CA ARG A 46 -10.02 -13.01 17.62
C ARG A 46 -8.51 -12.90 17.51
N LEU A 47 -8.02 -11.83 16.87
CA LEU A 47 -6.59 -11.59 16.70
C LEU A 47 -5.90 -11.31 18.04
N GLU A 48 -6.59 -10.64 18.97
CA GLU A 48 -6.10 -10.47 20.34
C GLU A 48 -6.04 -11.82 21.08
N ALA A 49 -7.08 -12.64 20.99
CA ALA A 49 -7.08 -13.98 21.58
C ALA A 49 -5.99 -14.89 20.99
N ALA A 50 -5.62 -14.68 19.71
CA ALA A 50 -4.49 -15.36 19.06
C ALA A 50 -3.13 -14.75 19.40
N GLY A 51 -3.05 -13.69 20.22
CA GLY A 51 -1.80 -13.03 20.59
C GLY A 51 -1.14 -12.21 19.47
N VAL A 52 -1.88 -11.94 18.38
CA VAL A 52 -1.40 -11.12 17.23
C VAL A 52 -1.54 -9.64 17.54
N LEU A 53 -2.60 -9.25 18.23
CA LEU A 53 -2.86 -7.88 18.67
C LEU A 53 -2.81 -7.78 20.20
N THR A 54 -2.55 -6.57 20.67
CA THR A 54 -2.80 -6.17 22.07
C THR A 54 -3.81 -5.03 22.07
N SER A 55 -4.62 -4.93 23.12
CA SER A 55 -5.55 -3.83 23.28
C SER A 55 -5.45 -3.13 24.63
N ARG A 56 -5.85 -1.86 24.65
CA ARG A 56 -6.10 -1.10 25.87
C ARG A 56 -7.37 -0.28 25.74
N ARG A 57 -7.93 0.17 26.85
CA ARG A 57 -9.10 1.03 26.87
C ARG A 57 -8.77 2.41 27.43
N VAL A 58 -9.33 3.43 26.81
CA VAL A 58 -9.33 4.82 27.31
C VAL A 58 -10.77 5.27 27.36
N GLY A 59 -11.34 5.34 28.53
CA GLY A 59 -12.77 5.51 28.70
C GLY A 59 -13.55 4.37 28.03
N ASN A 60 -14.45 4.71 27.12
CA ASN A 60 -15.26 3.74 26.37
C ASN A 60 -14.62 3.33 25.03
N VAL A 61 -13.47 3.88 24.68
CA VAL A 61 -12.79 3.59 23.41
C VAL A 61 -11.77 2.50 23.60
N ARG A 62 -11.86 1.45 22.76
CA ARG A 62 -10.86 0.38 22.68
C ARG A 62 -9.88 0.67 21.57
N PHE A 63 -8.59 0.72 21.94
CA PHE A 63 -7.47 0.84 21.03
C PHE A 63 -6.78 -0.52 20.87
N VAL A 64 -6.30 -0.79 19.66
CA VAL A 64 -5.55 -2.00 19.34
C VAL A 64 -4.24 -1.63 18.64
N ARG A 65 -3.22 -2.45 18.83
CA ARG A 65 -1.94 -2.37 18.13
C ARG A 65 -1.38 -3.78 17.88
N ALA A 66 -0.38 -3.86 17.02
CA ALA A 66 0.37 -5.09 16.83
C ALA A 66 1.05 -5.56 18.12
N ASN A 67 1.03 -6.87 18.37
CA ASN A 67 1.83 -7.48 19.41
C ASN A 67 3.21 -7.82 18.85
N GLN A 68 4.13 -6.86 18.89
CA GLN A 68 5.49 -7.05 18.37
C GLN A 68 6.30 -8.11 19.13
N ASN A 69 5.91 -8.45 20.36
CA ASN A 69 6.52 -9.51 21.14
C ASN A 69 6.02 -10.92 20.75
N SER A 70 5.01 -11.01 19.90
CA SER A 70 4.53 -12.30 19.41
C SER A 70 5.56 -12.93 18.46
N PRO A 71 5.90 -14.21 18.62
CA PRO A 71 6.77 -14.92 17.68
C PRO A 71 6.17 -14.98 16.27
N ALA A 72 4.86 -14.80 16.14
CA ALA A 72 4.16 -14.73 14.85
C ALA A 72 4.24 -13.34 14.19
N TYR A 73 4.73 -12.29 14.89
CA TYR A 73 4.68 -10.91 14.37
C TYR A 73 5.44 -10.76 13.06
N ALA A 74 6.73 -11.09 13.02
CA ALA A 74 7.55 -10.89 11.83
C ALA A 74 7.08 -11.76 10.64
N PRO A 75 6.87 -13.08 10.78
CA PRO A 75 6.36 -13.89 9.69
C PRO A 75 5.00 -13.46 9.15
N LEU A 76 4.09 -13.05 10.05
CA LEU A 76 2.76 -12.59 9.66
C LEU A 76 2.81 -11.22 8.98
N ARG A 77 3.66 -10.31 9.47
CA ARG A 77 3.91 -9.01 8.84
C ARG A 77 4.43 -9.19 7.41
N ASP A 78 5.43 -10.04 7.20
CA ASP A 78 6.01 -10.32 5.88
C ASP A 78 4.96 -10.91 4.91
N LEU A 79 4.12 -11.82 5.42
CA LEU A 79 3.02 -12.37 4.65
C LEU A 79 1.99 -11.31 4.27
N VAL A 80 1.57 -10.48 5.23
CA VAL A 80 0.60 -9.41 5.03
C VAL A 80 1.14 -8.35 4.06
N GLU A 81 2.42 -7.98 4.16
CA GLU A 81 3.08 -7.03 3.27
C GLU A 81 3.03 -7.51 1.80
N ARG A 82 3.21 -8.80 1.58
CA ARG A 82 3.16 -9.41 0.24
C ARG A 82 1.79 -9.36 -0.41
N TYR A 83 0.70 -9.47 0.37
CA TYR A 83 -0.67 -9.56 -0.16
C TYR A 83 -1.51 -8.28 0.01
N PHE A 84 -1.09 -7.37 0.88
CA PHE A 84 -1.80 -6.14 1.22
C PHE A 84 -0.86 -4.94 1.34
N GLY A 85 0.40 -5.09 0.98
CA GLY A 85 1.39 -4.01 1.00
C GLY A 85 1.12 -2.94 -0.06
N VAL A 86 1.86 -1.85 0.03
CA VAL A 86 1.72 -0.67 -0.85
C VAL A 86 1.70 -1.03 -2.34
N PRO A 87 2.59 -1.89 -2.87
CA PRO A 87 2.57 -2.22 -4.30
C PRO A 87 1.27 -2.89 -4.75
N VAL A 88 0.72 -3.78 -3.91
CA VAL A 88 -0.54 -4.48 -4.20
C VAL A 88 -1.72 -3.52 -4.19
N VAL A 89 -1.77 -2.63 -3.18
CA VAL A 89 -2.83 -1.62 -3.08
C VAL A 89 -2.82 -0.68 -4.27
N ILE A 90 -1.63 -0.23 -4.70
CA ILE A 90 -1.48 0.61 -5.89
C ILE A 90 -1.92 -0.14 -7.15
N ALA A 91 -1.51 -1.40 -7.32
CA ALA A 91 -1.92 -2.22 -8.46
C ALA A 91 -3.45 -2.39 -8.53
N GLU A 92 -4.12 -2.62 -7.39
CA GLU A 92 -5.57 -2.76 -7.31
C GLU A 92 -6.32 -1.45 -7.65
N GLU A 93 -5.84 -0.31 -7.13
CA GLU A 93 -6.56 0.98 -7.27
C GLU A 93 -6.29 1.70 -8.60
N PHE A 94 -5.13 1.48 -9.20
CA PHE A 94 -4.76 2.09 -10.48
C PHE A 94 -4.88 1.14 -11.67
N GLY A 95 -4.90 -0.18 -11.43
CA GLY A 95 -4.87 -1.19 -12.50
C GLY A 95 -6.13 -1.23 -13.37
N GLU A 96 -7.24 -0.67 -12.90
CA GLU A 96 -8.50 -0.57 -13.65
C GLU A 96 -8.64 0.77 -14.40
N LEU A 97 -7.67 1.68 -14.28
CA LEU A 97 -7.69 2.96 -14.99
C LEU A 97 -7.23 2.79 -16.43
N ASP A 98 -8.06 3.23 -17.37
CA ASP A 98 -7.66 3.33 -18.76
C ASP A 98 -6.58 4.39 -18.97
N GLY A 99 -5.73 4.18 -19.97
CA GLY A 99 -4.70 5.15 -20.36
C GLY A 99 -3.42 5.13 -19.52
N ILE A 100 -3.21 4.09 -18.72
CA ILE A 100 -1.94 3.83 -18.03
C ILE A 100 -1.13 2.82 -18.86
N ASP A 101 0.03 3.24 -19.35
CA ASP A 101 0.98 2.37 -20.04
C ASP A 101 1.98 1.73 -19.07
N GLU A 102 2.51 2.54 -18.11
CA GLU A 102 3.39 2.07 -17.05
C GLU A 102 3.01 2.72 -15.72
N LEU A 103 3.19 1.97 -14.64
CA LEU A 103 2.97 2.42 -13.27
C LEU A 103 4.12 1.94 -12.40
N SER A 104 4.74 2.85 -11.66
CA SER A 104 5.86 2.54 -10.78
C SER A 104 5.82 3.35 -9.50
N ILE A 105 6.40 2.82 -8.43
CA ILE A 105 6.68 3.57 -7.20
C ILE A 105 8.15 4.03 -7.28
N PHE A 106 8.43 5.27 -6.86
CA PHE A 106 9.76 5.82 -6.83
C PHE A 106 10.03 6.56 -5.50
N GLY A 107 11.16 7.26 -5.41
CA GLY A 107 11.48 8.11 -4.26
C GLY A 107 11.88 7.35 -3.01
N SER A 108 11.65 7.98 -1.85
CA SER A 108 12.14 7.50 -0.56
C SER A 108 11.52 6.16 -0.15
N TRP A 109 10.24 5.96 -0.45
CA TRP A 109 9.55 4.71 -0.13
C TRP A 109 10.12 3.53 -0.94
N ALA A 110 10.31 3.70 -2.24
CA ALA A 110 10.90 2.67 -3.10
C ALA A 110 12.35 2.34 -2.68
N ALA A 111 13.13 3.34 -2.30
CA ALA A 111 14.48 3.17 -1.80
C ALA A 111 14.49 2.32 -0.52
N ARG A 112 13.58 2.57 0.42
CA ARG A 112 13.45 1.79 1.67
C ARG A 112 13.00 0.35 1.42
N ALA A 113 12.01 0.16 0.54
CA ALA A 113 11.52 -1.16 0.16
C ALA A 113 12.63 -2.02 -0.50
N ASN A 114 13.57 -1.38 -1.20
CA ASN A 114 14.78 -2.01 -1.76
C ASN A 114 15.95 -2.14 -0.76
N GLY A 115 15.72 -1.89 0.53
CA GLY A 115 16.71 -2.11 1.60
C GLY A 115 17.73 -1.00 1.79
N LEU A 116 17.59 0.16 1.12
CA LEU A 116 18.48 1.30 1.33
C LEU A 116 18.25 1.93 2.71
N ALA A 117 19.32 2.27 3.41
CA ALA A 117 19.24 2.91 4.71
C ALA A 117 18.73 4.36 4.63
N GLY A 118 17.93 4.80 5.62
CA GLY A 118 17.38 6.16 5.69
C GLY A 118 16.21 6.23 6.68
N PRO A 119 15.61 7.41 6.87
CA PRO A 119 14.42 7.58 7.71
C PRO A 119 13.21 6.85 7.11
N GLU A 120 12.20 6.61 7.93
CA GLU A 120 10.94 6.08 7.45
C GLU A 120 10.28 7.09 6.50
N PRO A 121 9.83 6.65 5.29
CA PRO A 121 9.16 7.52 4.33
C PRO A 121 7.84 8.06 4.87
N ASN A 122 7.61 9.37 4.68
CA ASN A 122 6.35 10.00 5.11
C ASN A 122 5.25 9.91 4.06
N ASP A 123 5.61 9.66 2.81
CA ASP A 123 4.73 9.62 1.64
C ASP A 123 5.14 8.51 0.68
N ILE A 124 4.34 8.33 -0.36
CA ILE A 124 4.56 7.36 -1.43
C ILE A 124 4.48 8.12 -2.75
N ASP A 125 5.58 8.11 -3.49
CA ASP A 125 5.65 8.74 -4.81
C ASP A 125 5.33 7.72 -5.90
N VAL A 126 4.32 8.01 -6.72
CA VAL A 126 3.85 7.16 -7.81
C VAL A 126 4.07 7.85 -9.15
N LEU A 127 4.73 7.15 -10.06
CA LEU A 127 4.91 7.57 -11.45
C LEU A 127 3.92 6.82 -12.33
N VAL A 128 3.12 7.57 -13.06
CA VAL A 128 2.21 7.08 -14.09
C VAL A 128 2.72 7.54 -15.45
N ILE A 129 3.00 6.62 -16.34
CA ILE A 129 3.29 6.91 -17.76
C ILE A 129 2.03 6.58 -18.55
N GLY A 130 1.54 7.54 -19.32
CA GLY A 130 0.31 7.42 -20.07
C GLY A 130 -0.52 8.70 -20.06
N GLN A 131 -1.80 8.56 -20.38
CA GLN A 131 -2.78 9.66 -20.41
C GLN A 131 -4.09 9.24 -19.72
N PRO A 132 -4.05 8.85 -18.44
CA PRO A 132 -5.25 8.50 -17.70
C PRO A 132 -6.12 9.75 -17.45
N ASP A 133 -7.40 9.53 -17.18
CA ASP A 133 -8.28 10.59 -16.69
C ASP A 133 -7.76 11.16 -15.38
N ARG A 134 -7.71 12.50 -15.31
CA ARG A 134 -7.12 13.21 -14.16
C ARG A 134 -7.88 13.01 -12.87
N ASP A 135 -9.22 13.08 -12.94
CA ASP A 135 -10.06 13.00 -11.75
C ASP A 135 -10.08 11.56 -11.22
N ALA A 136 -10.16 10.57 -12.12
CA ALA A 136 -10.06 9.17 -11.76
C ALA A 136 -8.69 8.82 -11.13
N THR A 137 -7.60 9.39 -11.68
CA THR A 137 -6.24 9.25 -11.13
C THR A 137 -6.15 9.80 -9.69
N TYR A 138 -6.72 11.00 -9.46
CA TYR A 138 -6.76 11.61 -8.14
C TYR A 138 -7.59 10.79 -7.15
N GLU A 139 -8.76 10.31 -7.55
CA GLU A 139 -9.60 9.46 -6.71
C GLU A 139 -8.91 8.14 -6.35
N SER A 140 -8.17 7.53 -7.29
CA SER A 140 -7.38 6.33 -7.02
C SER A 140 -6.29 6.60 -5.98
N ALA A 141 -5.57 7.72 -6.10
CA ALA A 141 -4.59 8.13 -5.10
C ALA A 141 -5.22 8.26 -3.70
N LEU A 142 -6.37 8.92 -3.59
CA LEU A 142 -7.10 9.04 -2.30
C LEU A 142 -7.55 7.68 -1.75
N ARG A 143 -7.91 6.72 -2.60
CA ARG A 143 -8.23 5.35 -2.14
C ARG A 143 -7.00 4.63 -1.61
N VAL A 144 -5.86 4.76 -2.30
CA VAL A 144 -4.58 4.22 -1.81
C VAL A 144 -4.22 4.85 -0.46
N GLU A 145 -4.25 6.19 -0.34
CA GLU A 145 -3.95 6.91 0.92
C GLU A 145 -4.76 6.38 2.10
N ARG A 146 -6.07 6.21 1.92
CA ARG A 146 -6.94 5.67 2.98
C ARG A 146 -6.53 4.27 3.41
N ARG A 147 -6.14 3.40 2.46
CA ARG A 147 -5.78 2.02 2.74
C ARG A 147 -4.40 1.90 3.39
N VAL A 148 -3.41 2.63 2.87
CA VAL A 148 -2.02 2.53 3.36
C VAL A 148 -1.73 3.47 4.52
N GLY A 149 -2.52 4.55 4.69
CA GLY A 149 -2.36 5.53 5.77
C GLY A 149 -1.17 6.46 5.60
N LYS A 150 -0.72 6.69 4.36
CA LYS A 150 0.33 7.64 3.99
C LYS A 150 -0.13 8.46 2.79
N PRO A 151 0.27 9.74 2.66
CA PRO A 151 0.02 10.54 1.47
C PRO A 151 0.58 9.88 0.21
N VAL A 152 -0.12 10.05 -0.92
CA VAL A 152 0.29 9.51 -2.22
C VAL A 152 0.43 10.65 -3.23
N ASN A 153 1.65 10.89 -3.67
CA ASN A 153 1.97 11.89 -4.67
C ASN A 153 2.03 11.24 -6.06
N VAL A 154 1.11 11.61 -6.95
CA VAL A 154 1.09 11.05 -8.31
C VAL A 154 1.72 12.02 -9.30
N THR A 155 2.71 11.52 -10.04
CA THR A 155 3.34 12.20 -11.17
C THR A 155 2.91 11.53 -12.45
N VAL A 156 2.14 12.24 -13.31
CA VAL A 156 1.73 11.72 -14.62
C VAL A 156 2.62 12.30 -15.70
N ARG A 157 3.11 11.46 -16.60
CA ARG A 157 3.91 11.86 -17.78
C ARG A 157 3.47 11.08 -19.01
N THR A 158 3.57 11.71 -20.18
CA THR A 158 3.34 10.99 -21.44
C THR A 158 4.52 10.07 -21.75
N PRO A 159 4.32 8.99 -22.56
CA PRO A 159 5.40 8.10 -22.98
C PRO A 159 6.54 8.85 -23.67
N GLU A 160 6.22 9.87 -24.50
CA GLU A 160 7.24 10.66 -25.20
C GLU A 160 8.06 11.53 -24.25
N ALA A 161 7.42 12.11 -23.22
CA ALA A 161 8.13 12.90 -22.20
C ALA A 161 9.05 12.01 -21.36
N TRP A 162 8.57 10.83 -21.00
CA TRP A 162 9.36 9.83 -20.29
C TRP A 162 10.54 9.32 -21.10
N ALA A 163 10.33 8.94 -22.36
CA ALA A 163 11.39 8.44 -23.25
C ALA A 163 12.51 9.48 -23.46
N ARG A 164 12.15 10.76 -23.60
CA ARG A 164 13.10 11.84 -23.80
C ARG A 164 13.87 12.24 -22.54
N LYS A 165 13.35 11.89 -21.34
CA LYS A 165 13.89 12.33 -20.04
C LYS A 165 14.18 13.83 -20.04
N ALA A 166 13.19 14.62 -20.50
CA ALA A 166 13.35 15.97 -20.99
C ALA A 166 13.76 16.99 -19.90
N ASP A 167 13.61 16.64 -18.63
CA ASP A 167 13.99 17.49 -17.51
C ASP A 167 14.81 16.72 -16.45
N GLY A 168 15.49 17.49 -15.59
CA GLY A 168 16.33 16.91 -14.53
C GLY A 168 15.55 16.08 -13.52
N PHE A 169 14.25 16.32 -13.34
CA PHE A 169 13.40 15.57 -12.45
C PHE A 169 13.14 14.14 -13.01
N LEU A 170 12.80 14.03 -14.30
CA LEU A 170 12.62 12.73 -14.95
C LEU A 170 13.93 11.94 -15.04
N GLN A 171 15.06 12.63 -15.26
CA GLN A 171 16.39 12.00 -15.20
C GLN A 171 16.68 11.43 -13.81
N HIS A 172 16.34 12.19 -12.76
CA HIS A 172 16.51 11.75 -11.38
C HIS A 172 15.64 10.53 -11.06
N ILE A 173 14.35 10.56 -11.44
CA ILE A 173 13.45 9.40 -11.26
C ILE A 173 13.99 8.18 -12.00
N ALA A 174 14.38 8.33 -13.26
CA ALA A 174 14.87 7.20 -14.06
C ALA A 174 16.19 6.59 -13.53
N ALA A 175 17.00 7.39 -12.82
CA ALA A 175 18.21 6.92 -12.14
C ALA A 175 17.96 6.37 -10.73
N SER A 176 16.75 6.55 -10.19
CA SER A 176 16.37 6.07 -8.85
C SER A 176 15.93 4.60 -8.87
N ASN A 177 15.77 4.04 -7.68
CA ASN A 177 15.17 2.70 -7.54
C ASN A 177 13.67 2.77 -7.81
N LEU A 178 13.25 2.30 -8.99
CA LEU A 178 11.86 2.15 -9.35
C LEU A 178 11.36 0.76 -8.91
N ILE A 179 10.15 0.71 -8.38
CA ILE A 179 9.42 -0.55 -8.19
C ILE A 179 8.30 -0.57 -9.23
N PRO A 180 8.45 -1.34 -10.32
CA PRO A 180 7.43 -1.44 -11.35
C PRO A 180 6.19 -2.17 -10.80
N ILE A 181 5.01 -1.64 -11.09
CA ILE A 181 3.71 -2.20 -10.71
C ILE A 181 2.97 -2.69 -11.95
N ILE A 182 2.89 -1.85 -12.99
CA ILE A 182 2.36 -2.18 -14.31
C ILE A 182 3.44 -1.82 -15.31
N SER A 183 3.77 -2.75 -16.17
CA SER A 183 4.64 -2.51 -17.32
C SER A 183 3.97 -3.12 -18.54
N THR A 184 3.70 -2.33 -19.55
CA THR A 184 3.35 -2.85 -20.87
C THR A 184 4.66 -3.32 -21.53
N SER A 185 5.15 -4.49 -21.11
CA SER A 185 6.14 -5.19 -21.91
C SER A 185 5.42 -5.61 -23.18
N GLU A 186 5.88 -5.12 -24.33
CA GLU A 186 5.56 -5.75 -25.60
C GLU A 186 5.87 -7.24 -25.44
N ASP A 187 4.84 -8.04 -25.41
CA ASP A 187 4.97 -9.49 -25.52
C ASP A 187 5.54 -9.78 -26.91
N GLY A 188 6.86 -9.76 -27.00
CA GLY A 188 7.62 -10.22 -28.13
C GLY A 188 7.26 -11.67 -28.37
N GLY A 189 6.47 -11.90 -29.43
CA GLY A 189 5.96 -13.18 -29.84
C GLY A 189 6.98 -14.30 -29.72
N ILE A 190 6.63 -15.34 -29.01
CA ILE A 190 7.26 -16.64 -29.19
C ILE A 190 6.61 -17.26 -30.42
N SER A 191 7.24 -17.02 -31.58
CA SER A 191 7.08 -17.90 -32.73
C SER A 191 8.02 -19.08 -32.52
N GLY A 192 7.48 -20.29 -32.60
CA GLY A 192 8.29 -21.52 -32.69
C GLY A 192 7.55 -22.70 -32.09
#